data_981f58107386dc7e1d892f3aad4a71c9
#
_entry.id   981f58107386dc7e1d892f3aad4a71c9
#
_cell.length_a   1.000
_cell.length_b   1.000
_cell.length_c   1.000
_cell.angle_alpha   90.00
_cell.angle_beta   90.00
_cell.angle_gamma   90.00
#
_symmetry.space_group_name_H-M   'P 1'
#
loop_
_entity.id
_entity.type
_entity.pdbx_description
1 polymer ?
#
loop_
_entity_poly.entity_id
_entity_poly.type
_entity_poly.pdbx_seq_one_letter_code
_entity_poly.pdbx_strand_id
1 'polypeptide(L)'
;MRVYIASKYIAHKELNRKIYEELVHVEIPAFLPESINMDAIDSEKSLIVAESCFNEIEKCNIILAVCPFGKSVSSELGYAIALRRVLKQKKIIIALNLDFEKEAMLIPYVDKAFENIRECIEYLKQLGTVAASQKIL
;
A
#
# COMPACT_ATOMS: atom_id res chain seq x y z
N MET A 1 -3.60 -10.86 7.42
CA MET A 1 -3.72 -9.74 6.45
C MET A 1 -2.90 -8.57 6.98
N ARG A 2 -2.09 -7.95 6.13
CA ARG A 2 -1.27 -6.77 6.46
C ARG A 2 -1.27 -5.82 5.26
N VAL A 3 -1.36 -4.52 5.51
CA VAL A 3 -1.46 -3.48 4.50
C VAL A 3 -0.16 -2.68 4.43
N TYR A 4 0.37 -2.48 3.22
CA TYR A 4 1.41 -1.49 2.92
C TYR A 4 0.77 -0.24 2.34
N ILE A 5 1.04 0.92 2.92
CA ILE A 5 0.50 2.21 2.44
C ILE A 5 1.53 2.83 1.49
N ALA A 6 1.28 2.72 0.19
CA ALA A 6 2.09 3.33 -0.86
C ALA A 6 1.56 4.72 -1.19
N SER A 7 2.23 5.75 -0.70
CA SER A 7 1.76 7.13 -0.83
C SER A 7 2.92 8.12 -0.84
N LYS A 8 2.69 9.30 -1.40
CA LYS A 8 3.66 10.38 -1.33
C LYS A 8 3.87 10.80 0.13
N TYR A 9 5.11 10.77 0.57
CA TYR A 9 5.47 11.04 1.96
C TYR A 9 5.09 12.46 2.40
N ILE A 10 5.53 13.48 1.68
CA ILE A 10 5.33 14.88 2.06
C ILE A 10 3.93 15.37 1.67
N ALA A 11 3.54 15.17 0.40
CA ALA A 11 2.31 15.74 -0.14
C ALA A 11 1.04 15.17 0.50
N HIS A 12 1.09 13.93 1.00
CA HIS A 12 -0.07 13.25 1.60
C HIS A 12 0.10 12.96 3.09
N LYS A 13 0.97 13.66 3.79
CA LYS A 13 1.33 13.36 5.18
C LYS A 13 0.14 13.19 6.12
N GLU A 14 -0.81 14.13 6.10
CA GLU A 14 -2.00 14.08 6.96
C GLU A 14 -2.94 12.95 6.56
N LEU A 15 -3.16 12.76 5.26
CA LEU A 15 -3.98 11.67 4.73
C LEU A 15 -3.38 10.31 5.09
N ASN A 16 -2.07 10.15 4.93
CA ASN A 16 -1.36 8.91 5.26
C ASN A 16 -1.52 8.56 6.74
N ARG A 17 -1.37 9.54 7.61
CA ARG A 17 -1.58 9.35 9.06
C ARG A 17 -3.00 8.94 9.36
N LYS A 18 -3.98 9.61 8.77
CA LYS A 18 -5.40 9.26 8.94
C LYS A 18 -5.70 7.83 8.47
N ILE A 19 -5.19 7.43 7.31
CA ILE A 19 -5.34 6.06 6.82
C ILE A 19 -4.74 5.06 7.81
N TYR A 20 -3.54 5.33 8.29
CA TYR A 20 -2.86 4.46 9.24
C TYR A 20 -3.63 4.32 10.55
N GLU A 21 -4.10 5.45 11.12
CA GLU A 21 -4.88 5.46 12.36
C GLU A 21 -6.20 4.70 12.22
N GLU A 22 -6.92 4.87 11.10
CA GLU A 22 -8.14 4.12 10.81
C GLU A 22 -7.89 2.61 10.70
N LEU A 23 -6.80 2.19 10.06
CA LEU A 23 -6.44 0.78 9.97
C LEU A 23 -6.09 0.19 11.34
N VAL A 24 -5.33 0.92 12.16
CA VAL A 24 -5.00 0.54 13.52
C VAL A 24 -6.26 0.43 14.39
N HIS A 25 -7.18 1.40 14.26
CA HIS A 25 -8.44 1.41 15.01
C HIS A 25 -9.31 0.17 14.73
N VAL A 26 -9.27 -0.35 13.50
CA VAL A 26 -9.99 -1.58 13.13
C VAL A 26 -9.12 -2.85 13.22
N GLU A 27 -8.00 -2.77 13.91
CA GLU A 27 -7.08 -3.88 14.17
C GLU A 27 -6.48 -4.53 12.90
N ILE A 28 -6.30 -3.75 11.84
CA ILE A 28 -5.64 -4.18 10.62
C ILE A 28 -4.17 -3.73 10.65
N PRO A 29 -3.22 -4.67 10.73
CA PRO A 29 -1.80 -4.33 10.71
C PRO A 29 -1.42 -3.59 9.43
N ALA A 30 -0.78 -2.44 9.58
CA ALA A 30 -0.37 -1.61 8.46
C ALA A 30 1.09 -1.14 8.63
N PHE A 31 1.75 -0.92 7.50
CA PHE A 31 3.05 -0.27 7.43
C PHE A 31 2.92 1.04 6.67
N LEU A 32 3.40 2.11 7.28
CA LEU A 32 3.49 3.43 6.67
C LEU A 32 4.97 3.84 6.58
N PRO A 33 5.51 4.11 5.38
CA PRO A 33 6.92 4.50 5.20
C PRO A 33 7.38 5.71 6.01
N GLU A 34 6.47 6.57 6.46
CA GLU A 34 6.77 7.70 7.36
C GLU A 34 7.44 7.30 8.69
N SER A 35 7.30 6.05 9.09
CA SER A 35 8.00 5.52 10.27
C SER A 35 9.53 5.47 10.10
N ILE A 36 10.01 5.63 8.87
CA ILE A 36 11.44 5.69 8.52
C ILE A 36 11.87 7.15 8.53
N ASN A 37 12.93 7.48 9.27
CA ASN A 37 13.45 8.85 9.30
C ASN A 37 14.07 9.21 7.94
N MET A 38 13.39 10.13 7.22
CA MET A 38 13.75 10.58 5.88
C MET A 38 14.49 11.93 5.86
N ASP A 39 14.80 12.54 7.02
CA ASP A 39 15.22 13.95 7.12
C ASP A 39 16.63 14.24 6.57
N ALA A 40 17.44 13.23 6.30
CA ALA A 40 18.77 13.42 5.71
C ALA A 40 19.13 12.20 4.86
N ILE A 41 18.58 12.15 3.64
CA ILE A 41 18.81 11.04 2.73
C ILE A 41 20.11 11.27 1.95
N ASP A 42 21.15 10.53 2.31
CA ASP A 42 22.32 10.26 1.47
C ASP A 42 22.16 8.91 0.76
N SER A 43 23.14 8.49 -0.02
CA SER A 43 23.06 7.24 -0.79
C SER A 43 22.94 5.99 0.08
N GLU A 44 23.58 5.98 1.26
CA GLU A 44 23.51 4.87 2.22
C GLU A 44 22.13 4.78 2.87
N LYS A 45 21.59 5.91 3.33
CA LYS A 45 20.24 5.98 3.90
C LYS A 45 19.17 5.68 2.85
N SER A 46 19.35 6.11 1.60
CA SER A 46 18.46 5.75 0.50
C SER A 46 18.36 4.25 0.30
N LEU A 47 19.48 3.53 0.38
CA LEU A 47 19.48 2.07 0.28
C LEU A 47 18.71 1.44 1.45
N ILE A 48 18.94 1.89 2.67
CA ILE A 48 18.25 1.39 3.87
C ILE A 48 16.73 1.60 3.74
N VAL A 49 16.30 2.78 3.29
CA VAL A 49 14.89 3.09 3.08
C VAL A 49 14.29 2.21 1.99
N ALA A 50 14.95 2.07 0.85
CA ALA A 50 14.48 1.24 -0.26
C ALA A 50 14.33 -0.23 0.18
N GLU A 51 15.35 -0.80 0.80
CA GLU A 51 15.31 -2.18 1.29
C GLU A 51 14.20 -2.38 2.34
N SER A 52 14.03 -1.43 3.25
CA SER A 52 12.95 -1.49 4.24
C SER A 52 11.56 -1.49 3.57
N CYS A 53 11.33 -0.61 2.61
CA CYS A 53 10.07 -0.54 1.88
C CYS A 53 9.80 -1.82 1.08
N PHE A 54 10.78 -2.32 0.32
CA PHE A 54 10.61 -3.53 -0.48
C PHE A 54 10.40 -4.77 0.39
N ASN A 55 11.14 -4.91 1.49
CA ASN A 55 10.94 -5.99 2.46
C ASN A 55 9.54 -5.96 3.09
N GLU A 56 9.00 -4.78 3.37
CA GLU A 56 7.63 -4.68 3.91
C GLU A 56 6.57 -4.97 2.82
N ILE A 57 6.80 -4.57 1.57
CA ILE A 57 5.92 -4.95 0.45
C ILE A 57 5.87 -6.48 0.30
N GLU A 58 6.99 -7.18 0.44
CA GLU A 58 7.01 -8.64 0.41
C GLU A 58 6.13 -9.28 1.49
N LYS A 59 6.15 -8.73 2.70
CA LYS A 59 5.37 -9.23 3.85
C LYS A 59 3.88 -8.88 3.78
N CYS A 60 3.52 -7.82 3.06
CA CYS A 60 2.14 -7.35 2.99
C CYS A 60 1.33 -8.08 1.92
N ASN A 61 0.09 -8.41 2.24
CA ASN A 61 -0.86 -9.02 1.30
C ASN A 61 -1.59 -7.96 0.47
N ILE A 62 -1.70 -6.76 0.99
CA ILE A 62 -2.44 -5.65 0.41
C ILE A 62 -1.50 -4.47 0.25
N ILE A 63 -1.53 -3.87 -0.93
CA ILE A 63 -0.88 -2.60 -1.23
C ILE A 63 -1.98 -1.55 -1.43
N LEU A 64 -2.06 -0.61 -0.52
CA LEU A 64 -2.99 0.52 -0.62
C LEU A 64 -2.24 1.71 -1.22
N ALA A 65 -2.51 1.97 -2.47
CA ALA A 65 -1.87 3.05 -3.23
C ALA A 65 -2.72 4.31 -3.22
N VAL A 66 -2.16 5.42 -2.78
CA VAL A 66 -2.83 6.72 -2.71
C VAL A 66 -2.44 7.57 -3.93
N CYS A 67 -3.41 7.92 -4.75
CA CYS A 67 -3.21 8.78 -5.91
C CYS A 67 -3.23 10.29 -5.54
N PRO A 68 -2.54 11.13 -6.30
CA PRO A 68 -1.69 10.82 -7.43
C PRO A 68 -0.35 10.19 -7.01
N PHE A 69 0.14 9.26 -7.83
CA PHE A 69 1.38 8.55 -7.55
C PHE A 69 2.62 9.42 -7.81
N GLY A 70 3.63 9.28 -6.98
CA GLY A 70 4.97 9.78 -7.22
C GLY A 70 5.88 8.68 -7.80
N LYS A 71 7.14 9.03 -8.09
CA LYS A 71 8.12 8.09 -8.64
C LYS A 71 8.37 6.88 -7.72
N SER A 72 8.52 7.13 -6.41
CA SER A 72 8.71 6.07 -5.43
C SER A 72 7.48 5.16 -5.33
N VAL A 73 6.28 5.72 -5.30
CA VAL A 73 5.03 4.94 -5.28
C VAL A 73 4.92 4.06 -6.52
N SER A 74 5.26 4.58 -7.70
CA SER A 74 5.26 3.80 -8.94
C SER A 74 6.27 2.66 -8.90
N SER A 75 7.45 2.86 -8.30
CA SER A 75 8.45 1.80 -8.10
C SER A 75 7.94 0.72 -7.13
N GLU A 76 7.32 1.11 -6.04
CA GLU A 76 6.72 0.20 -5.05
C GLU A 76 5.60 -0.65 -5.68
N LEU A 77 4.72 -0.02 -6.45
CA LEU A 77 3.66 -0.72 -7.19
C LEU A 77 4.22 -1.66 -8.25
N GLY A 78 5.22 -1.21 -9.01
CA GLY A 78 5.92 -2.04 -10.00
C GLY A 78 6.53 -3.29 -9.35
N TYR A 79 7.14 -3.14 -8.18
CA TYR A 79 7.67 -4.26 -7.41
C TYR A 79 6.57 -5.22 -6.94
N ALA A 80 5.48 -4.72 -6.37
CA ALA A 80 4.34 -5.54 -5.96
C ALA A 80 3.72 -6.31 -7.14
N ILE A 81 3.60 -5.67 -8.30
CA ILE A 81 3.14 -6.29 -9.54
C ILE A 81 4.09 -7.40 -10.00
N ALA A 82 5.41 -7.17 -9.92
CA ALA A 82 6.41 -8.19 -10.26
C ALA A 82 6.32 -9.41 -9.34
N LEU A 83 6.20 -9.22 -8.02
CA LEU A 83 5.99 -10.30 -7.05
C LEU A 83 4.73 -11.12 -7.39
N ARG A 84 3.64 -10.45 -7.74
CA ARG A 84 2.38 -11.10 -8.15
C ARG A 84 2.53 -11.87 -9.46
N ARG A 85 3.13 -11.27 -10.49
CA ARG A 85 3.23 -11.86 -11.83
C ARG A 85 4.28 -12.97 -11.93
N VAL A 86 5.46 -12.72 -11.38
CA VAL A 86 6.63 -13.59 -11.55
C VAL A 86 6.69 -14.65 -10.45
N LEU A 87 6.56 -14.23 -9.19
CA LEU A 87 6.67 -15.12 -8.04
C LEU A 87 5.33 -15.70 -7.58
N LYS A 88 4.23 -15.36 -8.27
CA LYS A 88 2.87 -15.84 -7.96
C LYS A 88 2.42 -15.56 -6.51
N GLN A 89 2.98 -14.54 -5.89
CA GLN A 89 2.54 -14.13 -4.58
C GLN A 89 1.13 -13.53 -4.61
N LYS A 90 0.33 -13.83 -3.59
CA LYS A 90 -0.99 -13.23 -3.44
C LYS A 90 -0.83 -11.79 -2.96
N LYS A 91 -1.01 -10.84 -3.87
CA LYS A 91 -1.01 -9.40 -3.62
C LYS A 91 -2.31 -8.81 -4.15
N ILE A 92 -2.99 -8.03 -3.33
CA ILE A 92 -4.16 -7.24 -3.71
C ILE A 92 -3.71 -5.78 -3.77
N ILE A 93 -3.95 -5.13 -4.89
CA ILE A 93 -3.62 -3.72 -5.09
C ILE A 93 -4.91 -2.91 -5.07
N ILE A 94 -5.02 -2.02 -4.10
CA ILE A 94 -6.15 -1.12 -3.91
C ILE A 94 -5.68 0.30 -4.17
N ALA A 95 -6.44 1.06 -4.94
CA ALA A 95 -6.16 2.48 -5.17
C ALA A 95 -7.18 3.37 -4.46
N LEU A 96 -6.70 4.43 -3.83
CA LEU A 96 -7.49 5.51 -3.26
C LEU A 96 -7.32 6.77 -4.11
N ASN A 97 -8.41 7.41 -4.52
CA ASN A 97 -8.45 8.59 -5.37
C ASN A 97 -7.81 8.37 -6.76
N LEU A 98 -8.01 7.20 -7.37
CA LEU A 98 -7.39 6.85 -8.65
C LEU A 98 -7.83 7.78 -9.78
N ASP A 99 -6.84 8.39 -10.43
CA ASP A 99 -6.99 9.11 -11.70
C ASP A 99 -6.61 8.18 -12.86
N PHE A 100 -7.61 7.62 -13.54
CA PHE A 100 -7.42 6.64 -14.61
C PHE A 100 -6.70 7.20 -15.84
N GLU A 101 -6.72 8.50 -16.07
CA GLU A 101 -6.14 9.09 -17.28
C GLU A 101 -4.60 9.11 -17.26
N LYS A 102 -3.98 9.03 -16.08
CA LYS A 102 -2.54 9.25 -15.91
C LYS A 102 -1.72 8.01 -15.59
N GLU A 103 -2.37 6.89 -15.28
CA GLU A 103 -1.69 5.71 -14.73
C GLU A 103 -1.94 4.43 -15.55
N ALA A 104 -1.89 4.57 -16.88
CA ALA A 104 -2.28 3.52 -17.82
C ALA A 104 -1.59 2.17 -17.62
N MET A 105 -0.32 2.15 -17.16
CA MET A 105 0.41 0.90 -16.93
C MET A 105 0.06 0.24 -15.58
N LEU A 106 -0.42 1.01 -14.61
CA LEU A 106 -0.73 0.51 -13.26
C LEU A 106 -2.19 0.09 -13.13
N ILE A 107 -3.09 0.79 -13.83
CA ILE A 107 -4.53 0.54 -13.79
C ILE A 107 -4.91 -0.94 -13.99
N PRO A 108 -4.36 -1.69 -14.97
CA PRO A 108 -4.71 -3.09 -15.18
C PRO A 108 -4.44 -4.01 -13.98
N TYR A 109 -3.60 -3.57 -13.05
CA TYR A 109 -3.21 -4.33 -11.87
C TYR A 109 -3.90 -3.86 -10.58
N VAL A 110 -4.71 -2.82 -10.65
CA VAL A 110 -5.54 -2.36 -9.53
C VAL A 110 -6.77 -3.26 -9.45
N ASP A 111 -6.89 -3.97 -8.34
CA ASP A 111 -8.00 -4.90 -8.10
C ASP A 111 -9.27 -4.18 -7.65
N LYS A 112 -9.11 -3.07 -6.94
CA LYS A 112 -10.22 -2.24 -6.45
C LYS A 112 -9.79 -0.78 -6.31
N ALA A 113 -10.70 0.13 -6.60
CA ALA A 113 -10.48 1.57 -6.43
C ALA A 113 -11.61 2.19 -5.60
N PHE A 114 -11.25 3.16 -4.77
CA PHE A 114 -12.18 3.91 -3.92
C PHE A 114 -11.91 5.41 -4.02
N GLU A 115 -12.96 6.20 -3.95
CA GLU A 115 -12.85 7.66 -3.90
C GLU A 115 -12.74 8.21 -2.48
N ASN A 116 -13.16 7.43 -1.48
CA ASN A 116 -13.07 7.83 -0.09
C ASN A 116 -12.51 6.72 0.82
N ILE A 117 -11.88 7.16 1.89
CA ILE A 117 -11.20 6.30 2.85
C ILE A 117 -12.16 5.36 3.60
N ARG A 118 -13.38 5.82 3.91
CA ARG A 118 -14.35 5.02 4.68
C ARG A 118 -14.73 3.75 3.93
N GLU A 119 -15.08 3.87 2.67
CA GLU A 119 -15.42 2.71 1.83
C GLU A 119 -14.23 1.74 1.68
N CYS A 120 -13.04 2.29 1.54
CA CYS A 120 -11.81 1.50 1.49
C CYS A 120 -11.61 0.70 2.79
N ILE A 121 -11.74 1.32 3.95
CA ILE A 121 -11.58 0.66 5.25
C ILE A 121 -12.65 -0.42 5.44
N GLU A 122 -13.90 -0.15 5.10
CA GLU A 122 -14.98 -1.15 5.19
C GLU A 122 -14.70 -2.37 4.30
N TYR A 123 -14.20 -2.15 3.10
CA TYR A 123 -13.78 -3.23 2.21
C TYR A 123 -12.63 -4.06 2.83
N LEU A 124 -11.63 -3.41 3.40
CA LEU A 124 -10.52 -4.10 4.07
C LEU A 124 -10.98 -4.92 5.28
N LYS A 125 -11.94 -4.42 6.06
CA LYS A 125 -12.57 -5.18 7.15
C LYS A 125 -13.25 -6.44 6.64
N GLN A 126 -14.00 -6.34 5.55
CA GLN A 126 -14.67 -7.50 4.94
C GLN A 126 -13.65 -8.54 4.45
N LEU A 127 -12.57 -8.12 3.80
CA LEU A 127 -11.48 -9.01 3.40
C LEU A 127 -10.84 -9.72 4.59
N GLY A 128 -10.64 -9.02 5.70
CA GLY A 128 -10.11 -9.57 6.94
C GLY A 128 -11.03 -10.65 7.53
N THR A 129 -12.33 -10.44 7.54
CA THR A 129 -13.34 -11.38 8.02
C THR A 129 -13.37 -12.65 7.15
N VAL A 130 -13.36 -12.51 5.83
CA VAL A 130 -13.33 -13.66 4.89
C VAL A 130 -12.06 -14.48 5.08
N ALA A 131 -10.90 -13.84 5.18
CA ALA A 131 -9.63 -14.53 5.40
C ALA A 131 -9.58 -15.29 6.73
N ALA A 132 -10.18 -14.75 7.80
CA ALA A 132 -10.29 -15.42 9.09
C ALA A 132 -11.23 -16.64 9.02
N SER A 133 -12.35 -16.54 8.32
CA SER A 133 -13.30 -17.63 8.12
C SER A 133 -12.72 -18.80 7.34
N GLN A 134 -11.87 -18.53 6.35
CA GLN A 134 -11.19 -19.56 5.54
C GLN A 134 -10.08 -20.31 6.29
N LYS A 135 -9.55 -19.73 7.38
CA LYS A 135 -8.55 -20.40 8.24
C LYS A 135 -9.16 -21.37 9.26
N ILE A 136 -10.46 -21.31 9.46
CA ILE A 136 -11.20 -22.20 10.39
C ILE A 136 -11.64 -23.50 9.70
N LEU A 137 -11.56 -23.54 8.37
CA LEU A 137 -11.81 -24.71 7.56
C LEU A 137 -10.51 -25.38 7.14
#